data_67df9e51cedc753b117a2625b9be6958
#
_entry.id   67df9e51cedc753b117a2625b9be6958
#
_cell.length_a   1.000
_cell.length_b   1.000
_cell.length_c   1.000
_cell.angle_alpha   90.00
_cell.angle_beta   90.00
_cell.angle_gamma   90.00
#
_symmetry.space_group_name_H-M   'P 1'
#
loop_
_entity.id
_entity.type
_entity.pdbx_description
1 polymer ?
#
loop_
_entity_poly.entity_id
_entity_poly.type
_entity_poly.pdbx_seq_one_letter_code
_entity_poly.pdbx_strand_id
1 'polypeptide(L)'
;MRRSLYPIFLFTLTGLAQGQPPCHIPHLAIFDANVAEFMEQRTLDLQAGANTVEWRSLMPQAYVRTIRVTGDGITVVRQDVTYDGPDVKNQKSPVLHLVLHNAGAAGPHKVQVDYLAPNLSWKGDYAMVLGPSAGGNPPTEMLLDGWVTVQNDTGTDVCADTVDLVAGEVQLLVGGSRPVSYQVTSQAAAGYDAGASMANTSTDPFAEVAGVSVFSRLRLARNVSMTANATIGRFPLFQRLKLPVEERHIFENDARTQTLGRGGFTMQPRGLEVRLVSKNGSPSPLPAGTVTIYSMDGEVSQVVGQDRILLTPVGADFSVSQGRSSVLQGTHHVLDRREVPDASARNQRKLVTSVEVVISNRGPVASTAFIREGVENWGSGEWTVTQSSHPQQKLGDHEMEFKVSVPPAGSVKVEYTVETR
;
A
#
# COMPACT_ATOMS: atom_id res chain seq x y z
N MET A 1 24.23 -23.63 68.14
CA MET A 1 23.48 -23.47 66.86
C MET A 1 22.51 -22.30 66.98
N ARG A 2 22.89 -21.13 66.44
CA ARG A 2 22.04 -19.93 66.39
C ARG A 2 21.52 -19.76 64.96
N ARG A 3 20.21 -19.90 64.78
CA ARG A 3 19.53 -19.61 63.50
C ARG A 3 19.24 -18.10 63.44
N SER A 4 19.85 -17.45 62.48
CA SER A 4 19.56 -16.03 62.13
C SER A 4 18.36 -16.02 61.22
N LEU A 5 17.29 -15.34 61.64
CA LEU A 5 16.11 -15.01 60.83
C LEU A 5 16.34 -13.64 60.19
N TYR A 6 16.42 -13.60 58.85
CA TYR A 6 16.37 -12.35 58.08
C TYR A 6 14.91 -12.00 57.75
N PRO A 7 14.46 -10.74 57.97
CA PRO A 7 13.14 -10.34 57.58
C PRO A 7 13.12 -10.07 56.07
N ILE A 8 12.18 -10.73 55.39
CA ILE A 8 11.84 -10.43 53.98
C ILE A 8 10.98 -9.19 53.98
N PHE A 9 11.53 -8.06 53.48
CA PHE A 9 10.76 -6.86 53.15
C PHE A 9 10.07 -7.05 51.82
N LEU A 10 8.75 -7.22 51.83
CA LEU A 10 7.90 -7.22 50.68
C LEU A 10 7.66 -5.74 50.27
N PHE A 11 8.37 -5.25 49.24
CA PHE A 11 8.07 -3.99 48.63
C PHE A 11 6.86 -4.15 47.70
N THR A 12 5.68 -3.73 48.13
CA THR A 12 4.52 -3.53 47.27
C THR A 12 4.73 -2.26 46.47
N LEU A 13 5.17 -2.38 45.21
CA LEU A 13 5.10 -1.28 44.25
C LEU A 13 3.62 -1.05 43.91
N THR A 14 2.97 -0.12 44.59
CA THR A 14 1.73 0.49 44.11
C THR A 14 2.11 1.51 43.03
N GLY A 15 2.20 1.05 41.79
CA GLY A 15 2.27 1.92 40.62
C GLY A 15 0.96 2.71 40.53
N LEU A 16 0.98 3.97 40.93
CA LEU A 16 -0.05 4.94 40.55
C LEU A 16 -0.02 5.03 39.03
N ALA A 17 -1.02 4.49 38.37
CA ALA A 17 -1.32 4.79 36.96
C ALA A 17 -1.62 6.29 36.90
N GLN A 18 -0.62 7.11 36.59
CA GLN A 18 -0.83 8.50 36.22
C GLN A 18 -1.63 8.47 34.93
N GLY A 19 -2.91 8.83 35.02
CA GLY A 19 -3.74 9.04 33.85
C GLY A 19 -3.04 10.07 32.96
N GLN A 20 -2.78 9.74 31.71
CA GLN A 20 -2.27 10.69 30.73
C GLN A 20 -3.23 11.89 30.69
N PRO A 21 -2.71 13.13 30.61
CA PRO A 21 -3.57 14.30 30.45
C PRO A 21 -4.43 14.14 29.19
N PRO A 22 -5.67 14.61 29.20
CA PRO A 22 -6.55 14.49 28.04
C PRO A 22 -5.91 15.15 26.83
N CYS A 23 -5.98 14.48 25.69
CA CYS A 23 -5.50 15.01 24.43
C CYS A 23 -6.32 16.24 24.03
N HIS A 24 -5.69 17.18 23.32
CA HIS A 24 -6.36 18.41 22.87
C HIS A 24 -7.11 18.23 21.53
N ILE A 25 -6.84 17.12 20.83
CA ILE A 25 -7.37 16.83 19.51
C ILE A 25 -8.36 15.65 19.66
N PRO A 26 -9.67 15.90 19.61
CA PRO A 26 -10.67 14.84 19.71
C PRO A 26 -10.56 13.81 18.58
N HIS A 27 -10.24 14.26 17.36
CA HIS A 27 -10.11 13.39 16.20
C HIS A 27 -9.02 13.87 15.26
N LEU A 28 -8.24 12.92 14.76
CA LEU A 28 -7.17 13.11 13.80
C LEU A 28 -7.32 12.06 12.70
N ALA A 29 -7.37 12.49 11.44
CA ALA A 29 -7.31 11.60 10.29
C ALA A 29 -5.99 11.80 9.55
N ILE A 30 -5.15 10.77 9.45
CA ILE A 30 -3.84 10.81 8.79
C ILE A 30 -3.97 10.13 7.43
N PHE A 31 -3.67 10.87 6.35
CA PHE A 31 -3.66 10.35 4.99
C PHE A 31 -2.28 9.80 4.64
N ASP A 32 -2.21 8.84 3.75
CA ASP A 32 -0.95 8.30 3.23
C ASP A 32 -0.15 9.31 2.37
N ALA A 33 -0.80 10.42 2.00
CA ALA A 33 -0.24 11.53 1.23
C ALA A 33 0.57 12.55 2.04
N ASN A 34 1.07 12.20 3.24
CA ASN A 34 1.81 13.10 4.14
C ASN A 34 1.02 14.36 4.56
N VAL A 35 -0.27 14.21 4.75
CA VAL A 35 -1.20 15.24 5.21
C VAL A 35 -2.12 14.63 6.27
N ALA A 36 -2.54 15.44 7.25
CA ALA A 36 -3.53 15.04 8.21
C ALA A 36 -4.61 16.10 8.38
N GLU A 37 -5.83 15.64 8.68
CA GLU A 37 -6.96 16.47 9.09
C GLU A 37 -7.03 16.49 10.61
N PHE A 38 -6.97 17.67 11.18
CA PHE A 38 -7.06 17.94 12.60
C PHE A 38 -8.45 18.46 12.91
N MET A 39 -9.11 17.83 13.86
CA MET A 39 -10.35 18.34 14.45
C MET A 39 -10.04 18.78 15.87
N GLU A 40 -9.99 20.08 16.11
CA GLU A 40 -9.87 20.67 17.44
C GLU A 40 -11.22 21.10 17.97
N GLN A 41 -11.46 20.93 19.25
CA GLN A 41 -12.71 21.37 19.89
C GLN A 41 -12.39 22.10 21.20
N ARG A 42 -13.04 23.26 21.41
CA ARG A 42 -12.95 24.00 22.65
C ARG A 42 -14.33 24.48 23.10
N THR A 43 -14.49 24.59 24.40
CA THR A 43 -15.64 25.28 24.99
C THR A 43 -15.27 26.74 25.18
N LEU A 44 -15.98 27.63 24.50
CA LEU A 44 -15.79 29.06 24.56
C LEU A 44 -16.97 29.72 25.32
N ASP A 45 -16.70 30.65 26.20
CA ASP A 45 -17.75 31.41 26.87
C ASP A 45 -18.12 32.62 25.99
N LEU A 46 -19.23 32.49 25.27
CA LEU A 46 -19.66 33.47 24.28
C LEU A 46 -20.86 34.26 24.76
N GLN A 47 -20.85 35.58 24.47
CA GLN A 47 -22.01 36.44 24.67
C GLN A 47 -23.03 36.23 23.55
N ALA A 48 -24.30 36.56 23.75
CA ALA A 48 -25.27 36.63 22.67
C ALA A 48 -24.86 37.73 21.67
N GLY A 49 -24.93 37.41 20.37
CA GLY A 49 -24.51 38.32 19.30
C GLY A 49 -23.04 38.19 18.94
N ALA A 50 -22.36 39.31 18.70
CA ALA A 50 -20.99 39.32 18.17
C ALA A 50 -19.94 39.03 19.24
N ASN A 51 -18.96 38.16 18.90
CA ASN A 51 -17.83 37.78 19.74
C ASN A 51 -16.55 37.82 18.92
N THR A 52 -15.44 38.21 19.52
CA THR A 52 -14.10 38.12 18.95
C THR A 52 -13.30 37.07 19.71
N VAL A 53 -12.74 36.11 19.03
CA VAL A 53 -12.02 34.95 19.59
C VAL A 53 -10.68 34.79 18.91
N GLU A 54 -9.63 34.58 19.67
CA GLU A 54 -8.34 34.08 19.16
C GLU A 54 -8.23 32.58 19.41
N TRP A 55 -7.97 31.84 18.31
CA TRP A 55 -7.67 30.42 18.38
C TRP A 55 -6.18 30.21 18.11
N ARG A 56 -5.46 29.88 19.16
CA ARG A 56 -4.02 29.62 19.13
C ARG A 56 -3.77 28.13 19.13
N SER A 57 -2.55 27.72 18.81
CA SER A 57 -2.09 26.33 18.83
C SER A 57 -2.57 25.48 17.64
N LEU A 58 -2.92 26.12 16.50
CA LEU A 58 -3.00 25.38 15.25
C LEU A 58 -1.64 24.78 14.93
N MET A 59 -1.64 23.63 14.26
CA MET A 59 -0.40 22.98 13.84
C MET A 59 0.45 23.92 12.98
N PRO A 60 1.78 23.93 13.17
CA PRO A 60 2.67 24.64 12.26
C PRO A 60 2.40 24.25 10.81
N GLN A 61 2.48 25.19 9.87
CA GLN A 61 2.23 24.98 8.46
C GLN A 61 0.80 24.52 8.10
N ALA A 62 -0.18 24.68 9.02
CA ALA A 62 -1.58 24.42 8.70
C ALA A 62 -1.99 25.11 7.40
N TYR A 63 -2.72 24.41 6.55
CA TYR A 63 -3.24 24.97 5.30
C TYR A 63 -4.43 25.89 5.60
N VAL A 64 -4.16 27.18 5.80
CA VAL A 64 -5.14 28.17 6.26
C VAL A 64 -6.42 28.25 5.41
N ARG A 65 -6.35 27.89 4.14
CA ARG A 65 -7.52 27.83 3.24
C ARG A 65 -8.46 26.67 3.52
N THR A 66 -8.03 25.69 4.29
CA THR A 66 -8.82 24.50 4.64
C THR A 66 -9.50 24.66 5.99
N ILE A 67 -9.24 25.76 6.70
CA ILE A 67 -9.82 25.99 8.03
C ILE A 67 -11.33 26.16 7.92
N ARG A 68 -12.04 25.31 8.64
CA ARG A 68 -13.48 25.31 8.79
C ARG A 68 -13.82 25.43 10.27
N VAL A 69 -14.71 26.36 10.61
CA VAL A 69 -15.16 26.59 11.99
C VAL A 69 -16.65 26.27 12.09
N THR A 70 -17.02 25.46 13.07
CA THR A 70 -18.41 25.06 13.30
C THR A 70 -18.77 25.12 14.80
N GLY A 71 -20.04 25.35 15.10
CA GLY A 71 -20.61 25.32 16.43
C GLY A 71 -22.12 25.45 16.36
N ASP A 72 -22.83 24.88 17.33
CA ASP A 72 -24.29 24.98 17.37
C ASP A 72 -24.74 26.42 17.67
N GLY A 73 -25.56 26.97 16.77
CA GLY A 73 -25.98 28.38 16.84
C GLY A 73 -24.88 29.40 16.57
N ILE A 74 -23.71 28.97 16.11
CA ILE A 74 -22.55 29.84 15.84
C ILE A 74 -22.40 30.04 14.33
N THR A 75 -22.30 31.31 13.92
CA THR A 75 -21.99 31.72 12.55
C THR A 75 -20.66 32.45 12.51
N VAL A 76 -19.78 32.06 11.60
CA VAL A 76 -18.53 32.81 11.38
C VAL A 76 -18.82 34.01 10.48
N VAL A 77 -18.61 35.20 11.03
CA VAL A 77 -18.76 36.47 10.30
C VAL A 77 -17.48 36.82 9.55
N ARG A 78 -16.32 36.58 10.21
CA ARG A 78 -14.99 36.84 9.64
C ARG A 78 -13.97 35.92 10.27
N GLN A 79 -13.00 35.52 9.48
CA GLN A 79 -11.79 34.82 9.96
C GLN A 79 -10.55 35.41 9.29
N ASP A 80 -9.55 35.71 10.10
CA ASP A 80 -8.23 36.18 9.67
C ASP A 80 -7.17 35.31 10.31
N VAL A 81 -6.02 35.15 9.63
CA VAL A 81 -4.88 34.38 10.15
C VAL A 81 -3.67 35.29 10.22
N THR A 82 -3.06 35.35 11.41
CA THR A 82 -1.75 35.93 11.63
C THR A 82 -0.75 34.84 12.02
N TYR A 83 0.53 35.16 12.05
CA TYR A 83 1.57 34.23 12.43
C TYR A 83 2.38 34.78 13.58
N ASP A 84 2.39 34.08 14.70
CA ASP A 84 3.15 34.42 15.90
C ASP A 84 4.45 33.66 16.03
N GLY A 85 5.43 34.28 16.69
CA GLY A 85 6.68 33.68 17.12
C GLY A 85 7.86 33.92 16.19
N PRO A 86 9.07 33.64 16.68
CA PRO A 86 10.26 33.69 15.86
C PRO A 86 10.17 32.63 14.77
N ASP A 87 10.70 32.94 13.57
CA ASP A 87 10.78 32.05 12.45
C ASP A 87 11.85 30.96 12.70
N VAL A 88 11.57 30.03 13.59
CA VAL A 88 12.45 28.91 13.88
C VAL A 88 12.21 27.86 12.80
N LYS A 89 13.13 27.71 11.89
CA LYS A 89 13.09 26.76 10.77
C LYS A 89 11.90 26.95 9.80
N ASN A 90 11.50 28.20 9.51
CA ASN A 90 10.33 28.51 8.67
C ASN A 90 9.00 27.94 9.19
N GLN A 91 8.88 27.70 10.50
CA GLN A 91 7.69 27.14 11.12
C GLN A 91 7.05 28.19 12.05
N LYS A 92 6.35 29.15 11.46
CA LYS A 92 5.48 30.05 12.23
C LYS A 92 4.17 29.34 12.55
N SER A 93 3.73 29.44 13.80
CA SER A 93 2.43 28.94 14.21
C SER A 93 1.33 29.95 13.82
N PRO A 94 0.31 29.49 13.07
CA PRO A 94 -0.82 30.34 12.72
C PRO A 94 -1.68 30.61 13.94
N VAL A 95 -2.17 31.84 14.04
CA VAL A 95 -3.18 32.27 15.00
C VAL A 95 -4.42 32.68 14.25
N LEU A 96 -5.54 32.02 14.55
CA LEU A 96 -6.80 32.27 13.91
C LEU A 96 -7.61 33.28 14.69
N HIS A 97 -7.92 34.42 14.09
CA HIS A 97 -8.78 35.47 14.64
C HIS A 97 -10.18 35.31 14.08
N LEU A 98 -11.16 35.09 14.95
CA LEU A 98 -12.53 34.80 14.59
C LEU A 98 -13.45 35.93 15.06
N VAL A 99 -14.32 36.41 14.20
CA VAL A 99 -15.52 37.17 14.58
C VAL A 99 -16.70 36.22 14.43
N LEU A 100 -17.30 35.83 15.54
CA LEU A 100 -18.40 34.87 15.62
C LEU A 100 -19.69 35.58 16.00
N HIS A 101 -20.80 35.17 15.43
CA HIS A 101 -22.14 35.55 15.87
C HIS A 101 -22.80 34.36 16.57
N ASN A 102 -23.11 34.52 17.87
CA ASN A 102 -23.87 33.54 18.64
C ASN A 102 -25.35 33.91 18.58
N ALA A 103 -26.17 33.09 17.95
CA ALA A 103 -27.61 33.26 17.87
C ALA A 103 -28.34 32.76 19.14
N GLY A 104 -27.62 32.08 20.04
CA GLY A 104 -28.14 31.53 21.28
C GLY A 104 -27.96 32.48 22.49
N ALA A 105 -28.25 31.94 23.67
CA ALA A 105 -27.99 32.63 24.92
C ALA A 105 -26.47 32.77 25.21
N ALA A 106 -26.08 33.72 26.03
CA ALA A 106 -24.72 33.82 26.55
C ALA A 106 -24.39 32.61 27.42
N GLY A 107 -23.13 32.16 27.33
CA GLY A 107 -22.65 31.01 28.09
C GLY A 107 -21.65 30.13 27.33
N PRO A 108 -21.38 28.92 27.82
CA PRO A 108 -20.43 28.00 27.22
C PRO A 108 -20.98 27.36 25.94
N HIS A 109 -20.26 27.56 24.84
CA HIS A 109 -20.57 26.97 23.54
C HIS A 109 -19.39 26.09 23.05
N LYS A 110 -19.67 24.91 22.50
CA LYS A 110 -18.67 24.09 21.85
C LYS A 110 -18.42 24.65 20.46
N VAL A 111 -17.17 24.96 20.18
CA VAL A 111 -16.70 25.42 18.88
C VAL A 111 -15.63 24.41 18.37
N GLN A 112 -15.77 23.99 17.16
CA GLN A 112 -14.87 23.05 16.49
C GLN A 112 -14.15 23.75 15.34
N VAL A 113 -12.87 23.46 15.19
CA VAL A 113 -12.01 23.95 14.11
C VAL A 113 -11.39 22.74 13.43
N ASP A 114 -11.74 22.53 12.16
CA ASP A 114 -11.20 21.50 11.30
C ASP A 114 -10.21 22.13 10.32
N TYR A 115 -9.07 21.49 10.10
CA TYR A 115 -8.09 21.97 9.12
C TYR A 115 -7.12 20.87 8.71
N LEU A 116 -6.46 21.05 7.55
CA LEU A 116 -5.39 20.18 7.08
C LEU A 116 -4.03 20.75 7.44
N ALA A 117 -3.08 19.87 7.79
CA ALA A 117 -1.68 20.20 7.96
C ALA A 117 -0.77 19.09 7.41
N PRO A 118 0.43 19.44 6.89
CA PRO A 118 1.39 18.48 6.37
C PRO A 118 2.20 17.82 7.48
N ASN A 119 3.08 16.90 7.06
CA ASN A 119 4.14 16.31 7.87
C ASN A 119 3.67 15.31 8.95
N LEU A 120 2.47 14.78 8.77
CA LEU A 120 2.05 13.51 9.36
C LEU A 120 1.83 12.50 8.25
N SER A 121 2.46 11.35 8.38
CA SER A 121 2.36 10.27 7.40
C SER A 121 2.26 8.91 8.08
N TRP A 122 1.80 7.92 7.33
CA TRP A 122 1.79 6.55 7.78
C TRP A 122 2.02 5.58 6.62
N LYS A 123 2.46 4.36 6.93
CA LYS A 123 2.70 3.29 5.96
C LYS A 123 2.37 1.95 6.57
N GLY A 124 1.96 1.00 5.71
CA GLY A 124 1.89 -0.41 6.07
C GLY A 124 3.27 -1.06 6.05
N ASP A 125 3.54 -1.92 7.01
CA ASP A 125 4.74 -2.75 7.08
C ASP A 125 4.33 -4.18 7.39
N TYR A 126 4.84 -5.14 6.64
CA TYR A 126 4.48 -6.54 6.77
C TYR A 126 5.71 -7.43 6.93
N ALA A 127 5.58 -8.43 7.77
CA ALA A 127 6.52 -9.54 7.85
C ALA A 127 5.81 -10.80 7.37
N MET A 128 6.28 -11.36 6.24
CA MET A 128 5.80 -12.60 5.66
C MET A 128 6.78 -13.70 6.00
N VAL A 129 6.37 -14.66 6.82
CA VAL A 129 7.20 -15.80 7.19
C VAL A 129 6.69 -17.02 6.45
N LEU A 130 7.49 -17.51 5.51
CA LEU A 130 7.17 -18.71 4.74
C LEU A 130 7.24 -19.96 5.62
N GLY A 131 6.28 -20.85 5.43
CA GLY A 131 6.30 -22.16 6.05
C GLY A 131 7.48 -23.02 5.57
N PRO A 132 7.73 -24.16 6.20
CA PRO A 132 8.83 -25.05 5.83
C PRO A 132 8.63 -25.62 4.43
N SER A 133 9.69 -25.64 3.65
CA SER A 133 9.75 -26.38 2.39
C SER A 133 9.95 -27.87 2.68
N ALA A 134 9.07 -28.73 2.18
CA ALA A 134 9.15 -30.17 2.40
C ALA A 134 9.65 -30.90 1.14
N GLY A 135 10.79 -31.60 1.26
CA GLY A 135 11.33 -32.42 0.15
C GLY A 135 11.70 -31.61 -1.10
N GLY A 136 12.07 -30.35 -0.96
CA GLY A 136 12.39 -29.46 -2.08
C GLY A 136 11.17 -28.85 -2.77
N ASN A 137 9.96 -29.08 -2.27
CA ASN A 137 8.76 -28.41 -2.74
C ASN A 137 8.62 -27.02 -2.11
N PRO A 138 8.05 -26.04 -2.84
CA PRO A 138 7.83 -24.70 -2.30
C PRO A 138 6.85 -24.71 -1.13
N PRO A 139 6.89 -23.68 -0.25
CA PRO A 139 5.96 -23.53 0.86
C PRO A 139 4.53 -23.31 0.32
N THR A 140 3.55 -23.90 0.99
CA THR A 140 2.12 -23.75 0.66
C THR A 140 1.36 -22.87 1.64
N GLU A 141 2.01 -22.50 2.74
CA GLU A 141 1.46 -21.68 3.81
C GLU A 141 2.47 -20.63 4.27
N MET A 142 1.96 -19.51 4.75
CA MET A 142 2.75 -18.46 5.35
C MET A 142 2.06 -17.90 6.61
N LEU A 143 2.85 -17.26 7.46
CA LEU A 143 2.36 -16.39 8.53
C LEU A 143 2.61 -14.93 8.10
N LEU A 144 1.59 -14.10 8.16
CA LEU A 144 1.68 -12.68 7.87
C LEU A 144 1.43 -11.88 9.14
N ASP A 145 2.38 -11.04 9.51
CA ASP A 145 2.24 -9.99 10.52
C ASP A 145 2.10 -8.65 9.82
N GLY A 146 1.10 -7.87 10.21
CA GLY A 146 0.83 -6.53 9.67
C GLY A 146 0.98 -5.46 10.74
N TRP A 147 1.64 -4.38 10.38
CA TRP A 147 1.86 -3.20 11.21
C TRP A 147 1.56 -1.95 10.41
N VAL A 148 1.20 -0.88 11.12
CA VAL A 148 1.26 0.47 10.58
C VAL A 148 2.33 1.26 11.32
N THR A 149 3.08 2.02 10.57
CA THR A 149 4.12 2.92 11.06
C THR A 149 3.64 4.35 10.82
N VAL A 150 3.49 5.12 11.90
CA VAL A 150 3.09 6.54 11.85
C VAL A 150 4.31 7.39 12.15
N GLN A 151 4.56 8.40 11.32
CA GLN A 151 5.67 9.32 11.46
C GLN A 151 5.16 10.74 11.66
N ASN A 152 5.67 11.42 12.71
CA ASN A 152 5.36 12.80 13.03
C ASN A 152 6.56 13.71 12.76
N ASP A 153 6.56 14.40 11.64
CA ASP A 153 7.56 15.38 11.23
C ASP A 153 7.03 16.82 11.32
N THR A 154 5.95 17.05 12.07
CA THR A 154 5.34 18.39 12.22
C THR A 154 6.17 19.37 13.04
N GLY A 155 7.15 18.87 13.78
CA GLY A 155 7.93 19.65 14.74
C GLY A 155 7.22 19.92 16.08
N THR A 156 6.02 19.37 16.28
CA THR A 156 5.20 19.55 17.48
C THR A 156 4.65 18.18 17.92
N ASP A 157 4.58 17.96 19.23
CA ASP A 157 3.93 16.77 19.77
C ASP A 157 2.43 16.80 19.44
N VAL A 158 1.93 15.68 18.98
CA VAL A 158 0.53 15.49 18.62
C VAL A 158 -0.08 14.45 19.55
N CYS A 159 -1.19 14.82 20.20
CA CYS A 159 -1.97 13.90 21.02
C CYS A 159 -3.44 13.99 20.60
N ALA A 160 -3.99 12.86 20.18
CA ALA A 160 -5.38 12.76 19.73
C ALA A 160 -6.13 11.65 20.45
N ASP A 161 -7.40 11.91 20.82
CA ASP A 161 -8.27 10.92 21.46
C ASP A 161 -8.61 9.78 20.51
N THR A 162 -8.79 10.10 19.23
CA THR A 162 -9.08 9.13 18.17
C THR A 162 -8.21 9.43 16.97
N VAL A 163 -7.54 8.42 16.42
CA VAL A 163 -6.74 8.52 15.21
C VAL A 163 -7.27 7.52 14.17
N ASP A 164 -7.64 8.05 13.02
CA ASP A 164 -7.99 7.28 11.85
C ASP A 164 -6.87 7.39 10.79
N LEU A 165 -6.43 6.26 10.26
CA LEU A 165 -5.54 6.19 9.11
C LEU A 165 -6.39 6.02 7.85
N VAL A 166 -6.19 6.88 6.87
CA VAL A 166 -6.97 6.91 5.64
C VAL A 166 -6.08 6.43 4.50
N ALA A 167 -6.42 5.28 3.92
CA ALA A 167 -5.75 4.68 2.77
C ALA A 167 -6.61 4.81 1.53
N GLY A 168 -6.00 5.16 0.41
CA GLY A 168 -6.67 5.30 -0.88
C GLY A 168 -6.32 6.63 -1.56
N GLU A 169 -6.78 6.79 -2.78
CA GLU A 169 -6.49 7.97 -3.58
C GLU A 169 -7.42 9.14 -3.18
N VAL A 170 -6.97 9.94 -2.22
CA VAL A 170 -7.64 11.18 -1.83
C VAL A 170 -7.02 12.35 -2.59
N GLN A 171 -7.81 13.01 -3.44
CA GLN A 171 -7.34 14.20 -4.15
C GLN A 171 -7.41 15.42 -3.24
N LEU A 172 -6.26 15.86 -2.73
CA LEU A 172 -6.13 17.05 -1.91
C LEU A 172 -5.50 18.18 -2.72
N LEU A 173 -6.18 19.32 -2.81
CA LEU A 173 -5.66 20.56 -3.41
C LEU A 173 -4.94 21.39 -2.35
N VAL A 174 -3.78 20.94 -1.91
CA VAL A 174 -3.00 21.61 -0.88
C VAL A 174 -1.79 22.31 -1.51
N GLY A 175 -1.64 23.63 -1.25
CA GLY A 175 -0.43 24.37 -1.57
C GLY A 175 -0.26 24.82 -3.03
N GLY A 176 -1.26 25.39 -3.68
CA GLY A 176 -1.12 26.17 -4.91
C GLY A 176 -1.10 25.36 -6.22
N SER A 177 -2.10 25.51 -7.04
CA SER A 177 -2.19 25.38 -8.49
C SER A 177 -1.90 24.02 -9.18
N ARG A 178 -1.53 22.96 -8.50
CA ARG A 178 -1.52 21.60 -9.07
C ARG A 178 -2.09 20.61 -8.07
N PRO A 179 -3.05 19.77 -8.46
CA PRO A 179 -3.43 18.64 -7.62
C PRO A 179 -2.19 17.76 -7.44
N VAL A 180 -1.80 17.53 -6.20
CA VAL A 180 -0.83 16.49 -5.88
C VAL A 180 -1.60 15.19 -5.92
N SER A 181 -1.78 14.65 -7.10
CA SER A 181 -2.13 13.24 -7.25
C SER A 181 -0.85 12.47 -6.97
N TYR A 182 -0.74 11.88 -5.81
CA TYR A 182 0.19 10.77 -5.62
C TYR A 182 -0.36 9.61 -6.43
N GLN A 183 0.04 9.56 -7.70
CA GLN A 183 -0.02 8.30 -8.40
C GLN A 183 0.90 7.36 -7.63
N VAL A 184 0.32 6.47 -6.85
CA VAL A 184 0.93 5.17 -6.65
C VAL A 184 1.07 4.65 -8.08
N THR A 185 2.27 4.72 -8.63
CA THR A 185 2.56 4.10 -9.90
C THR A 185 2.17 2.65 -9.73
N SER A 186 0.96 2.35 -10.17
CA SER A 186 0.56 1.01 -10.49
C SER A 186 1.46 0.59 -11.65
N GLN A 187 2.63 0.05 -11.35
CA GLN A 187 3.15 -0.94 -12.26
C GLN A 187 2.10 -2.03 -12.23
N ALA A 188 1.31 -2.00 -13.26
CA ALA A 188 0.21 -2.88 -13.49
C ALA A 188 0.64 -4.31 -13.17
N ALA A 189 0.01 -4.87 -12.13
CA ALA A 189 -0.33 -6.27 -12.20
C ALA A 189 -1.34 -6.37 -13.35
N ALA A 190 -0.81 -6.52 -14.56
CA ALA A 190 -1.62 -6.75 -15.74
C ALA A 190 -2.44 -8.02 -15.49
N GLY A 191 -3.74 -7.88 -15.55
CA GLY A 191 -4.65 -8.98 -15.75
C GLY A 191 -5.29 -9.58 -14.50
N TYR A 192 -6.07 -8.78 -13.75
CA TYR A 192 -7.21 -9.33 -13.02
C TYR A 192 -8.39 -8.39 -13.18
N ASP A 193 -9.42 -8.91 -13.81
CA ASP A 193 -10.72 -8.28 -14.02
C ASP A 193 -11.34 -7.89 -12.68
N ALA A 194 -11.46 -6.60 -12.40
CA ALA A 194 -12.10 -6.08 -11.20
C ALA A 194 -13.61 -6.03 -11.38
N GLY A 195 -14.21 -7.21 -11.44
CA GLY A 195 -15.65 -7.41 -11.44
C GLY A 195 -16.08 -8.14 -10.18
N ALA A 196 -16.08 -7.49 -9.03
CA ALA A 196 -16.67 -8.04 -7.82
C ALA A 196 -17.57 -7.01 -7.14
N SER A 197 -18.86 -7.28 -7.25
CA SER A 197 -19.94 -6.70 -6.50
C SER A 197 -19.69 -6.75 -5.00
N MET A 198 -19.82 -5.61 -4.32
CA MET A 198 -19.79 -5.50 -2.87
C MET A 198 -21.04 -6.11 -2.25
N ALA A 199 -20.87 -7.20 -1.52
CA ALA A 199 -21.87 -7.65 -0.55
C ALA A 199 -21.26 -7.55 0.85
N ASN A 200 -21.87 -6.70 1.65
CA ASN A 200 -21.49 -6.36 3.01
C ASN A 200 -22.04 -7.40 3.99
N THR A 201 -21.19 -8.06 4.78
CA THR A 201 -21.55 -8.53 6.14
C THR A 201 -20.30 -8.97 6.89
N SER A 202 -19.81 -8.22 7.87
CA SER A 202 -19.14 -8.77 9.04
C SER A 202 -19.13 -7.77 10.20
N THR A 203 -19.48 -8.27 11.35
CA THR A 203 -19.43 -7.62 12.66
C THR A 203 -18.00 -7.72 13.19
N ASP A 204 -17.19 -6.68 12.98
CA ASP A 204 -15.85 -6.56 13.54
C ASP A 204 -15.72 -5.17 14.20
N PRO A 205 -15.18 -5.04 15.44
CA PRO A 205 -15.04 -3.76 16.12
C PRO A 205 -14.16 -2.72 15.41
N PHE A 206 -13.51 -3.11 14.31
CA PHE A 206 -12.74 -2.22 13.44
C PHE A 206 -13.46 -1.84 12.14
N ALA A 207 -14.67 -2.35 11.89
CA ALA A 207 -15.42 -2.17 10.66
C ALA A 207 -16.67 -1.32 10.87
N GLU A 208 -16.53 -0.06 11.25
CA GLU A 208 -17.61 0.90 11.08
C GLU A 208 -17.21 1.95 10.06
N VAL A 209 -17.40 1.63 8.77
CA VAL A 209 -17.43 2.63 7.72
C VAL A 209 -18.67 2.39 6.88
N ALA A 210 -19.71 3.12 7.22
CA ALA A 210 -20.87 3.26 6.37
C ALA A 210 -20.55 4.12 5.14
N GLY A 211 -20.88 3.63 3.96
CA GLY A 211 -21.14 4.45 2.79
C GLY A 211 -19.97 4.72 1.87
N VAL A 212 -20.16 4.34 0.61
CA VAL A 212 -19.52 4.86 -0.61
C VAL A 212 -18.26 5.70 -0.37
N SER A 213 -17.16 5.09 -0.05
CA SER A 213 -15.90 5.79 0.00
C SER A 213 -14.86 5.11 -0.88
N VAL A 214 -14.22 5.92 -1.69
CA VAL A 214 -13.08 5.58 -2.54
C VAL A 214 -11.85 5.23 -1.70
N PHE A 215 -11.94 5.34 -0.38
CA PHE A 215 -10.86 5.13 0.58
C PHE A 215 -11.25 4.19 1.72
N SER A 216 -10.25 3.50 2.26
CA SER A 216 -10.38 2.67 3.45
C SER A 216 -9.92 3.44 4.68
N ARG A 217 -10.68 3.34 5.77
CA ARG A 217 -10.35 3.96 7.06
C ARG A 217 -10.00 2.87 8.06
N LEU A 218 -8.86 3.03 8.70
CA LEU A 218 -8.35 2.13 9.73
C LEU A 218 -8.24 2.92 11.04
N ARG A 219 -8.98 2.55 12.06
CA ARG A 219 -8.93 3.21 13.36
C ARG A 219 -7.82 2.64 14.23
N LEU A 220 -6.94 3.51 14.72
CA LEU A 220 -5.95 3.17 15.75
C LEU A 220 -6.58 3.16 17.15
N ALA A 221 -5.80 2.69 18.13
CA ALA A 221 -6.17 2.76 19.52
C ALA A 221 -6.49 4.22 19.97
N ARG A 222 -7.27 4.36 21.06
CA ARG A 222 -7.59 5.67 21.63
C ARG A 222 -6.38 6.27 22.37
N ASN A 223 -6.37 7.59 22.53
CA ASN A 223 -5.33 8.37 23.23
C ASN A 223 -3.94 8.12 22.65
N VAL A 224 -3.79 8.38 21.37
CA VAL A 224 -2.52 8.20 20.66
C VAL A 224 -1.68 9.45 20.82
N SER A 225 -0.48 9.30 21.39
CA SER A 225 0.52 10.37 21.51
C SER A 225 1.67 10.09 20.56
N MET A 226 2.04 11.10 19.77
CA MET A 226 3.09 11.06 18.77
C MET A 226 4.07 12.20 19.02
N THR A 227 5.28 11.87 19.47
CA THR A 227 6.32 12.87 19.77
C THR A 227 6.88 13.46 18.47
N ALA A 228 7.18 14.75 18.53
CA ALA A 228 7.73 15.48 17.39
C ALA A 228 9.10 14.97 16.95
N ASN A 229 9.30 14.84 15.63
CA ASN A 229 10.59 14.62 14.95
C ASN A 229 11.38 13.38 15.41
N ALA A 230 10.83 12.52 16.24
CA ALA A 230 11.65 11.51 16.91
C ALA A 230 11.11 10.10 16.77
N THR A 231 9.84 9.91 16.48
CA THR A 231 9.28 8.61 16.76
C THR A 231 8.43 8.09 15.64
N ILE A 232 8.85 6.95 15.17
CA ILE A 232 8.04 6.05 14.40
C ILE A 232 7.22 5.25 15.41
N GLY A 233 5.94 5.60 15.57
CA GLY A 233 4.99 4.77 16.29
C GLY A 233 4.59 3.57 15.43
N ARG A 234 4.78 2.34 15.92
CA ARG A 234 4.32 1.13 15.24
C ARG A 234 3.12 0.55 15.97
N PHE A 235 2.04 0.32 15.24
CA PHE A 235 0.80 -0.24 15.76
C PHE A 235 0.46 -1.54 15.02
N PRO A 236 0.14 -2.64 15.72
CA PRO A 236 -0.22 -3.89 15.06
C PRO A 236 -1.57 -3.75 14.36
N LEU A 237 -1.64 -4.20 13.11
CA LEU A 237 -2.89 -4.43 12.39
C LEU A 237 -3.45 -5.81 12.74
N PHE A 238 -2.61 -6.80 12.60
CA PHE A 238 -2.85 -8.19 12.96
C PHE A 238 -1.51 -8.90 13.18
N GLN A 239 -1.55 -10.03 13.86
CA GLN A 239 -0.38 -10.83 14.16
C GLN A 239 -0.65 -12.29 13.83
N ARG A 240 0.37 -12.96 13.25
CA ARG A 240 0.37 -14.39 12.94
C ARG A 240 -0.85 -14.86 12.12
N LEU A 241 -1.27 -14.04 11.17
CA LEU A 241 -2.35 -14.41 10.24
C LEU A 241 -1.83 -15.53 9.33
N LYS A 242 -2.44 -16.71 9.43
CA LYS A 242 -2.09 -17.86 8.59
C LYS A 242 -2.83 -17.76 7.27
N LEU A 243 -2.08 -17.74 6.16
CA LEU A 243 -2.61 -17.64 4.80
C LEU A 243 -2.00 -18.74 3.91
N PRO A 244 -2.75 -19.22 2.90
CA PRO A 244 -2.17 -20.03 1.85
C PRO A 244 -1.24 -19.18 0.99
N VAL A 245 -0.19 -19.77 0.45
CA VAL A 245 0.72 -19.12 -0.50
C VAL A 245 1.02 -20.07 -1.66
N GLU A 246 1.05 -19.54 -2.87
CA GLU A 246 1.49 -20.22 -4.08
C GLU A 246 2.76 -19.55 -4.59
N GLU A 247 3.84 -20.34 -4.71
CA GLU A 247 5.08 -19.88 -5.33
C GLU A 247 4.99 -20.08 -6.84
N ARG A 248 5.19 -19.03 -7.61
CA ARG A 248 5.20 -19.04 -9.07
C ARG A 248 6.54 -18.59 -9.59
N HIS A 249 7.10 -19.38 -10.52
CA HIS A 249 8.31 -19.01 -11.23
C HIS A 249 7.93 -18.39 -12.58
N ILE A 250 8.16 -17.09 -12.74
CA ILE A 250 7.71 -16.31 -13.90
C ILE A 250 8.90 -15.88 -14.75
N PHE A 251 8.84 -16.21 -16.04
CA PHE A 251 9.73 -15.70 -17.06
C PHE A 251 8.96 -14.71 -17.92
N GLU A 252 9.13 -13.42 -17.65
CA GLU A 252 8.37 -12.35 -18.28
C GLU A 252 9.21 -11.65 -19.35
N ASN A 253 8.68 -11.51 -20.55
CA ASN A 253 9.27 -10.78 -21.65
C ASN A 253 8.35 -9.67 -22.11
N ASP A 254 8.85 -8.45 -22.10
CA ASP A 254 8.15 -7.27 -22.61
C ASP A 254 8.05 -7.35 -24.14
N ALA A 255 6.97 -6.86 -24.72
CA ALA A 255 6.80 -6.70 -26.16
C ALA A 255 7.97 -5.99 -26.84
N ARG A 256 8.64 -5.07 -26.15
CA ARG A 256 9.84 -4.38 -26.63
C ARG A 256 10.99 -5.33 -26.93
N THR A 257 11.08 -6.46 -26.26
CA THR A 257 12.13 -7.45 -26.53
C THR A 257 11.98 -8.09 -27.89
N GLN A 258 10.77 -8.14 -28.44
CA GLN A 258 10.48 -8.63 -29.79
C GLN A 258 10.88 -7.61 -30.87
N THR A 259 11.04 -6.31 -30.52
CA THR A 259 11.35 -5.24 -31.47
C THR A 259 12.85 -5.07 -31.74
N LEU A 260 13.71 -5.59 -30.90
CA LEU A 260 15.16 -5.32 -30.92
C LEU A 260 15.95 -6.07 -32.01
N GLY A 261 15.31 -6.87 -32.88
CA GLY A 261 16.03 -7.58 -33.92
C GLY A 261 15.19 -7.95 -35.13
N ARG A 262 15.70 -7.72 -36.31
CA ARG A 262 15.21 -8.35 -37.55
C ARG A 262 15.71 -9.79 -37.60
N GLY A 263 15.08 -10.69 -36.86
CA GLY A 263 15.48 -12.11 -36.80
C GLY A 263 16.84 -12.38 -36.15
N GLY A 264 16.96 -13.45 -35.38
CA GLY A 264 18.22 -13.89 -34.80
C GLY A 264 18.64 -13.22 -33.49
N PHE A 265 17.75 -12.46 -32.80
CA PHE A 265 18.07 -11.87 -31.50
C PHE A 265 17.91 -12.89 -30.38
N THR A 266 18.95 -13.07 -29.57
CA THR A 266 18.97 -13.94 -28.39
C THR A 266 19.22 -13.11 -27.14
N MET A 267 18.33 -13.21 -26.17
CA MET A 267 18.56 -12.63 -24.84
C MET A 267 19.48 -13.52 -24.03
N GLN A 268 20.32 -12.92 -23.21
CA GLN A 268 21.14 -13.64 -22.24
C GLN A 268 20.25 -14.42 -21.26
N PRO A 269 20.65 -15.64 -20.84
CA PRO A 269 19.94 -16.40 -19.84
C PRO A 269 19.75 -15.61 -18.55
N ARG A 270 18.53 -15.63 -18.00
CA ARG A 270 18.24 -14.99 -16.72
C ARG A 270 17.38 -15.88 -15.82
N GLY A 271 17.56 -15.74 -14.50
CA GLY A 271 16.73 -16.44 -13.52
C GLY A 271 15.27 -16.00 -13.63
N LEU A 272 14.34 -16.96 -13.49
CA LEU A 272 12.92 -16.69 -13.41
C LEU A 272 12.63 -15.90 -12.13
N GLU A 273 11.68 -14.97 -12.21
CA GLU A 273 11.19 -14.27 -11.01
C GLU A 273 10.41 -15.26 -10.14
N VAL A 274 10.73 -15.28 -8.85
CA VAL A 274 10.00 -16.03 -7.83
C VAL A 274 8.96 -15.12 -7.23
N ARG A 275 7.68 -15.36 -7.53
CA ARG A 275 6.56 -14.57 -7.05
C ARG A 275 5.68 -15.40 -6.13
N LEU A 276 5.42 -14.87 -4.94
CA LEU A 276 4.54 -15.45 -3.95
C LEU A 276 3.16 -14.83 -4.11
N VAL A 277 2.16 -15.64 -4.39
CA VAL A 277 0.77 -15.21 -4.61
C VAL A 277 -0.09 -15.70 -3.45
N SER A 278 -0.91 -14.81 -2.92
CA SER A 278 -1.85 -15.12 -1.85
C SER A 278 -3.09 -14.27 -1.97
N LYS A 279 -4.06 -14.55 -1.09
CA LYS A 279 -5.32 -13.82 -0.98
C LYS A 279 -5.39 -13.12 0.36
N ASN A 280 -5.90 -11.88 0.38
CA ASN A 280 -6.12 -11.17 1.63
C ASN A 280 -7.22 -11.85 2.45
N GLY A 281 -6.84 -12.68 3.40
CA GLY A 281 -7.73 -13.32 4.37
C GLY A 281 -7.81 -12.58 5.71
N SER A 282 -7.31 -11.34 5.78
CA SER A 282 -7.44 -10.52 6.99
C SER A 282 -8.86 -9.95 7.11
N PRO A 283 -9.28 -9.52 8.31
CA PRO A 283 -10.61 -8.92 8.51
C PRO A 283 -10.76 -7.52 7.89
N SER A 284 -9.66 -6.89 7.46
CA SER A 284 -9.65 -5.54 6.92
C SER A 284 -8.81 -5.46 5.64
N PRO A 285 -8.97 -4.42 4.81
CA PRO A 285 -8.07 -4.18 3.69
C PRO A 285 -6.61 -4.09 4.17
N LEU A 286 -5.68 -4.65 3.39
CA LEU A 286 -4.25 -4.46 3.61
C LEU A 286 -3.85 -3.11 3.00
N PRO A 287 -3.41 -2.14 3.80
CA PRO A 287 -2.84 -0.90 3.28
C PRO A 287 -1.65 -1.15 2.35
N ALA A 288 -1.40 -0.19 1.46
CA ALA A 288 -0.17 -0.22 0.68
C ALA A 288 1.06 -0.16 1.63
N GLY A 289 2.07 -0.98 1.36
CA GLY A 289 3.19 -1.07 2.27
C GLY A 289 4.32 -1.99 1.83
N THR A 290 5.36 -2.04 2.64
CA THR A 290 6.53 -2.87 2.42
C THR A 290 6.35 -4.25 3.06
N VAL A 291 6.63 -5.31 2.32
CA VAL A 291 6.63 -6.69 2.79
C VAL A 291 8.06 -7.18 2.88
N THR A 292 8.51 -7.56 4.05
CA THR A 292 9.79 -8.27 4.23
C THR A 292 9.50 -9.77 4.33
N ILE A 293 10.14 -10.55 3.46
CA ILE A 293 9.90 -11.99 3.32
C ILE A 293 10.99 -12.73 4.07
N TYR A 294 10.57 -13.64 4.94
CA TYR A 294 11.44 -14.50 5.73
C TYR A 294 11.21 -15.96 5.36
N SER A 295 12.29 -16.72 5.28
CA SER A 295 12.27 -18.18 5.22
C SER A 295 12.80 -18.75 6.52
N MET A 296 12.22 -19.87 6.95
CA MET A 296 12.68 -20.60 8.15
C MET A 296 13.61 -21.75 7.73
N ASP A 297 14.81 -21.76 8.28
CA ASP A 297 15.72 -22.91 8.25
C ASP A 297 15.89 -23.43 9.67
N GLY A 298 15.10 -24.45 10.03
CA GLY A 298 14.94 -24.90 11.39
C GLY A 298 14.38 -23.79 12.28
N GLU A 299 15.16 -23.36 13.28
CA GLU A 299 14.80 -22.26 14.19
C GLU A 299 15.31 -20.89 13.72
N VAL A 300 16.06 -20.84 12.62
CA VAL A 300 16.67 -19.58 12.13
C VAL A 300 15.77 -18.96 11.09
N SER A 301 15.40 -17.71 11.33
CA SER A 301 14.68 -16.89 10.37
C SER A 301 15.67 -16.06 9.54
N GLN A 302 15.59 -16.17 8.21
CA GLN A 302 16.44 -15.43 7.28
C GLN A 302 15.61 -14.59 6.35
N VAL A 303 16.00 -13.33 6.13
CA VAL A 303 15.40 -12.47 5.10
C VAL A 303 15.80 -13.01 3.72
N VAL A 304 14.78 -13.30 2.90
CA VAL A 304 14.96 -13.85 1.54
C VAL A 304 14.44 -12.93 0.45
N GLY A 305 13.79 -11.82 0.82
CA GLY A 305 13.32 -10.82 -0.13
C GLY A 305 12.61 -9.66 0.55
N GLN A 306 12.36 -8.62 -0.23
CA GLN A 306 11.56 -7.48 0.17
C GLN A 306 10.86 -6.91 -1.05
N ASP A 307 9.57 -6.61 -0.92
CA ASP A 307 8.75 -6.05 -2.00
C ASP A 307 7.66 -5.14 -1.42
N ARG A 308 6.77 -4.66 -2.26
CA ARG A 308 5.65 -3.81 -1.87
C ARG A 308 4.33 -4.42 -2.32
N ILE A 309 3.32 -4.28 -1.46
CA ILE A 309 1.92 -4.52 -1.85
C ILE A 309 1.20 -3.19 -2.02
N LEU A 310 0.22 -3.18 -2.90
CA LEU A 310 -0.75 -2.10 -3.04
C LEU A 310 -1.87 -2.27 -2.02
N LEU A 311 -2.72 -1.24 -1.89
CA LEU A 311 -3.97 -1.37 -1.14
C LEU A 311 -4.75 -2.58 -1.66
N THR A 312 -4.92 -3.60 -0.81
CA THR A 312 -5.53 -4.87 -1.18
C THR A 312 -6.81 -5.09 -0.40
N PRO A 313 -7.99 -5.02 -1.04
CA PRO A 313 -9.27 -5.29 -0.39
C PRO A 313 -9.33 -6.69 0.22
N VAL A 314 -10.24 -6.89 1.18
CA VAL A 314 -10.51 -8.21 1.76
C VAL A 314 -10.93 -9.18 0.67
N GLY A 315 -10.32 -10.37 0.65
CA GLY A 315 -10.59 -11.41 -0.35
C GLY A 315 -9.93 -11.19 -1.71
N ALA A 316 -9.27 -10.06 -1.95
CA ALA A 316 -8.53 -9.82 -3.18
C ALA A 316 -7.16 -10.51 -3.16
N ASP A 317 -6.66 -10.86 -4.34
CA ASP A 317 -5.34 -11.45 -4.49
C ASP A 317 -4.25 -10.38 -4.39
N PHE A 318 -3.11 -10.75 -3.82
CA PHE A 318 -1.88 -9.97 -3.83
C PHE A 318 -0.68 -10.85 -4.16
N SER A 319 0.36 -10.23 -4.66
CA SER A 319 1.60 -10.94 -4.95
C SER A 319 2.81 -10.11 -4.56
N VAL A 320 3.87 -10.79 -4.14
CA VAL A 320 5.16 -10.19 -3.80
C VAL A 320 6.29 -10.96 -4.48
N SER A 321 7.31 -10.23 -4.94
CA SER A 321 8.50 -10.81 -5.54
C SER A 321 9.52 -11.15 -4.44
N GLN A 322 9.96 -12.39 -4.41
CA GLN A 322 11.07 -12.84 -3.56
C GLN A 322 12.43 -12.56 -4.21
N GLY A 323 12.46 -12.32 -5.53
CA GLY A 323 13.65 -12.15 -6.30
C GLY A 323 13.72 -13.11 -7.49
N ARG A 324 14.91 -13.57 -7.85
CA ARG A 324 15.10 -14.45 -9.01
C ARG A 324 15.62 -15.82 -8.61
N SER A 325 15.08 -16.85 -9.25
CA SER A 325 15.53 -18.23 -9.09
C SER A 325 16.98 -18.41 -9.52
N SER A 326 17.77 -19.09 -8.70
CA SER A 326 19.13 -19.51 -9.05
C SER A 326 19.14 -20.82 -9.85
N VAL A 327 18.08 -21.60 -9.78
CA VAL A 327 17.97 -22.94 -10.41
C VAL A 327 17.19 -22.94 -11.71
N LEU A 328 16.16 -22.09 -11.83
CA LEU A 328 15.38 -21.93 -13.06
C LEU A 328 15.88 -20.73 -13.85
N GLN A 329 16.27 -20.98 -15.11
CA GLN A 329 16.75 -19.93 -16.02
C GLN A 329 15.99 -20.00 -17.34
N GLY A 330 15.67 -18.82 -17.88
CA GLY A 330 15.00 -18.68 -19.16
C GLY A 330 15.86 -17.95 -20.18
N THR A 331 15.74 -18.35 -21.44
CA THR A 331 16.32 -17.68 -22.61
C THR A 331 15.21 -17.44 -23.62
N HIS A 332 15.23 -16.29 -24.27
CA HIS A 332 14.25 -15.89 -25.28
C HIS A 332 14.97 -15.63 -26.59
N HIS A 333 14.49 -16.24 -27.67
CA HIS A 333 15.03 -16.11 -29.04
C HIS A 333 13.95 -15.67 -29.99
N VAL A 334 14.14 -14.59 -30.70
CA VAL A 334 13.32 -14.21 -31.84
C VAL A 334 13.91 -14.90 -33.08
N LEU A 335 13.23 -15.94 -33.53
CA LEU A 335 13.69 -16.79 -34.68
C LEU A 335 13.50 -16.07 -36.01
N ASP A 336 12.31 -15.45 -36.19
CA ASP A 336 11.94 -14.72 -37.41
C ASP A 336 10.99 -13.57 -37.07
N ARG A 337 11.14 -12.46 -37.79
CA ARG A 337 10.25 -11.32 -37.70
C ARG A 337 10.14 -10.65 -39.06
N ARG A 338 8.97 -10.72 -39.66
CA ARG A 338 8.73 -10.20 -41.00
C ARG A 338 7.35 -9.56 -41.16
N GLU A 339 7.29 -8.54 -41.99
CA GLU A 339 6.06 -7.96 -42.44
C GLU A 339 5.56 -8.69 -43.70
N VAL A 340 4.31 -9.08 -43.68
CA VAL A 340 3.65 -9.71 -44.80
C VAL A 340 2.38 -8.97 -45.19
N PRO A 341 1.95 -9.00 -46.48
CA PRO A 341 0.65 -8.46 -46.85
C PRO A 341 -0.47 -9.16 -46.07
N ASP A 342 -1.45 -8.36 -45.57
CA ASP A 342 -2.64 -8.97 -44.98
C ASP A 342 -3.66 -9.30 -46.06
N ALA A 343 -3.88 -10.60 -46.27
CA ALA A 343 -4.81 -11.11 -47.28
C ALA A 343 -6.28 -10.72 -46.98
N SER A 344 -6.60 -10.38 -45.73
CA SER A 344 -7.95 -10.02 -45.31
C SER A 344 -8.26 -8.51 -45.47
N ALA A 345 -7.24 -7.67 -45.67
CA ALA A 345 -7.41 -6.22 -45.73
C ALA A 345 -6.56 -5.61 -46.85
N ARG A 346 -7.24 -4.88 -47.76
CA ARG A 346 -6.59 -4.29 -48.93
C ARG A 346 -5.58 -3.20 -48.52
N ASN A 347 -4.32 -3.35 -48.96
CA ASN A 347 -3.19 -2.46 -48.65
C ASN A 347 -2.76 -2.42 -47.16
N GLN A 348 -3.16 -3.38 -46.37
CA GLN A 348 -2.64 -3.53 -45.01
C GLN A 348 -1.55 -4.59 -44.93
N ARG A 349 -0.67 -4.44 -43.93
CA ARG A 349 0.40 -5.39 -43.64
C ARG A 349 0.20 -5.89 -42.22
N LYS A 350 0.59 -7.11 -41.98
CA LYS A 350 0.66 -7.71 -40.66
C LYS A 350 2.10 -8.10 -40.34
N LEU A 351 2.43 -8.06 -39.07
CA LEU A 351 3.71 -8.51 -38.58
C LEU A 351 3.60 -9.97 -38.12
N VAL A 352 4.50 -10.81 -38.59
CA VAL A 352 4.62 -12.22 -38.18
C VAL A 352 5.92 -12.37 -37.39
N THR A 353 5.81 -12.79 -36.14
CA THR A 353 6.96 -12.99 -35.26
C THR A 353 6.97 -14.44 -34.77
N SER A 354 8.07 -15.16 -34.99
CA SER A 354 8.31 -16.49 -34.46
C SER A 354 9.35 -16.47 -33.34
N VAL A 355 9.02 -17.08 -32.24
CA VAL A 355 9.79 -17.00 -30.98
C VAL A 355 10.01 -18.39 -30.42
N GLU A 356 11.19 -18.60 -29.86
CA GLU A 356 11.57 -19.76 -29.05
C GLU A 356 11.91 -19.29 -27.63
N VAL A 357 11.29 -19.88 -26.61
CA VAL A 357 11.65 -19.71 -25.23
C VAL A 357 12.13 -21.03 -24.66
N VAL A 358 13.32 -21.02 -24.06
CA VAL A 358 13.89 -22.23 -23.42
C VAL A 358 13.98 -21.96 -21.92
N ILE A 359 13.32 -22.81 -21.12
CA ILE A 359 13.44 -22.79 -19.65
C ILE A 359 14.25 -24.01 -19.22
N SER A 360 15.32 -23.77 -18.50
CA SER A 360 16.21 -24.80 -17.94
C SER A 360 16.05 -24.88 -16.43
N ASN A 361 15.99 -26.09 -15.89
CA ASN A 361 15.94 -26.39 -14.46
C ASN A 361 17.21 -27.12 -14.04
N ARG A 362 18.02 -26.52 -13.18
CA ARG A 362 19.22 -27.11 -12.58
C ARG A 362 18.95 -27.77 -11.23
N GLY A 363 17.72 -27.65 -10.74
CA GLY A 363 17.29 -28.20 -9.46
C GLY A 363 16.99 -29.70 -9.51
N PRO A 364 16.91 -30.37 -8.35
CA PRO A 364 16.68 -31.79 -8.24
C PRO A 364 15.20 -32.20 -8.38
N VAL A 365 14.26 -31.25 -8.37
CA VAL A 365 12.81 -31.49 -8.47
C VAL A 365 12.23 -30.80 -9.70
N ALA A 366 11.16 -31.39 -10.26
CA ALA A 366 10.42 -30.75 -11.33
C ALA A 366 9.76 -29.45 -10.83
N SER A 367 9.74 -28.42 -11.67
CA SER A 367 9.20 -27.13 -11.33
C SER A 367 8.24 -26.62 -12.40
N THR A 368 7.18 -25.91 -11.99
CA THR A 368 6.29 -25.25 -12.92
C THR A 368 6.81 -23.86 -13.24
N ALA A 369 6.95 -23.55 -14.52
CA ALA A 369 7.30 -22.21 -15.00
C ALA A 369 6.11 -21.59 -15.74
N PHE A 370 5.92 -20.29 -15.52
CA PHE A 370 4.96 -19.45 -16.22
C PHE A 370 5.75 -18.51 -17.13
N ILE A 371 5.55 -18.64 -18.43
CA ILE A 371 6.22 -17.82 -19.44
C ILE A 371 5.20 -16.77 -19.88
N ARG A 372 5.45 -15.51 -19.56
CA ARG A 372 4.63 -14.37 -19.95
C ARG A 372 5.28 -13.64 -21.09
N GLU A 373 4.54 -13.51 -22.17
CA GLU A 373 5.00 -12.89 -23.40
C GLU A 373 4.15 -11.67 -23.71
N GLY A 374 4.75 -10.48 -23.67
CA GLY A 374 4.14 -9.27 -24.18
C GLY A 374 4.07 -9.33 -25.71
N VAL A 375 2.90 -9.05 -26.27
CA VAL A 375 2.69 -8.99 -27.73
C VAL A 375 2.75 -7.52 -28.18
N GLU A 376 3.56 -7.25 -29.20
CA GLU A 376 3.67 -5.91 -29.76
C GLU A 376 2.33 -5.42 -30.32
N ASN A 377 1.92 -4.22 -29.92
CA ASN A 377 0.73 -3.58 -30.45
C ASN A 377 1.09 -2.88 -31.75
N TRP A 378 0.62 -3.42 -32.88
CA TRP A 378 0.84 -2.85 -34.20
C TRP A 378 -0.49 -2.63 -34.93
N GLY A 379 -0.71 -1.46 -35.46
CA GLY A 379 -1.92 -1.15 -36.21
C GLY A 379 -3.21 -1.15 -35.39
N SER A 380 -4.09 -2.11 -35.63
CA SER A 380 -5.38 -2.25 -34.92
C SER A 380 -5.27 -2.79 -33.49
N GLY A 381 -4.09 -3.31 -33.11
CA GLY A 381 -3.87 -3.98 -31.83
C GLY A 381 -4.41 -5.41 -31.76
N GLU A 382 -4.93 -5.95 -32.85
CA GLU A 382 -5.37 -7.36 -32.94
C GLU A 382 -4.19 -8.28 -33.13
N TRP A 383 -4.15 -9.38 -32.39
CA TRP A 383 -3.14 -10.40 -32.51
C TRP A 383 -3.70 -11.81 -32.38
N THR A 384 -3.06 -12.75 -33.05
CA THR A 384 -3.44 -14.16 -33.05
C THR A 384 -2.20 -15.04 -33.04
N VAL A 385 -2.19 -16.06 -32.19
CA VAL A 385 -1.17 -17.11 -32.22
C VAL A 385 -1.55 -18.12 -33.31
N THR A 386 -0.73 -18.23 -34.36
CA THR A 386 -0.99 -19.09 -35.48
C THR A 386 -0.38 -20.47 -35.33
N GLN A 387 0.72 -20.58 -34.60
CA GLN A 387 1.39 -21.82 -34.25
C GLN A 387 1.88 -21.78 -32.81
N SER A 388 1.78 -22.88 -32.09
CA SER A 388 2.30 -22.99 -30.74
C SER A 388 2.60 -24.45 -30.39
N SER A 389 3.74 -24.69 -29.74
CA SER A 389 4.12 -26.02 -29.24
C SER A 389 3.42 -26.38 -27.92
N HIS A 390 2.91 -25.39 -27.21
CA HIS A 390 2.23 -25.55 -25.93
C HIS A 390 0.95 -24.71 -25.88
N PRO A 391 -0.05 -25.12 -25.09
CA PRO A 391 -1.25 -24.34 -24.91
C PRO A 391 -0.91 -22.99 -24.23
N GLN A 392 -1.49 -21.90 -24.74
CA GLN A 392 -1.35 -20.56 -24.20
C GLN A 392 -2.70 -20.03 -23.70
N GLN A 393 -2.63 -19.13 -22.76
CA GLN A 393 -3.76 -18.35 -22.25
C GLN A 393 -3.54 -16.86 -22.52
N LYS A 394 -4.55 -16.15 -23.05
CA LYS A 394 -4.54 -14.70 -23.12
C LYS A 394 -4.74 -14.16 -21.72
N LEU A 395 -3.84 -13.25 -21.27
CA LEU A 395 -3.96 -12.55 -19.99
C LEU A 395 -4.55 -11.16 -20.13
N GLY A 396 -4.56 -10.60 -21.34
CA GLY A 396 -5.06 -9.26 -21.62
C GLY A 396 -4.95 -8.96 -23.09
N ASP A 397 -5.06 -7.66 -23.43
CA ASP A 397 -5.04 -7.23 -24.85
C ASP A 397 -3.66 -7.38 -25.49
N HIS A 398 -2.59 -7.43 -24.71
CA HIS A 398 -1.21 -7.44 -25.20
C HIS A 398 -0.32 -8.46 -24.50
N GLU A 399 -0.89 -9.47 -23.84
CA GLU A 399 -0.11 -10.43 -23.07
C GLU A 399 -0.69 -11.84 -23.15
N MET A 400 0.19 -12.84 -23.22
CA MET A 400 -0.15 -14.24 -23.12
C MET A 400 0.77 -14.97 -22.15
N GLU A 401 0.29 -16.09 -21.61
CA GLU A 401 1.02 -16.93 -20.67
C GLU A 401 1.01 -18.38 -21.12
N PHE A 402 2.17 -19.06 -21.03
CA PHE A 402 2.33 -20.48 -21.13
C PHE A 402 2.65 -21.05 -19.75
N LYS A 403 1.98 -22.14 -19.38
CA LYS A 403 2.28 -22.88 -18.16
C LYS A 403 2.97 -24.19 -18.55
N VAL A 404 4.21 -24.37 -18.13
CA VAL A 404 5.03 -25.54 -18.50
C VAL A 404 5.64 -26.20 -17.27
N SER A 405 5.76 -27.54 -17.30
CA SER A 405 6.48 -28.31 -16.29
C SER A 405 7.89 -28.57 -16.77
N VAL A 406 8.89 -28.11 -16.03
CA VAL A 406 10.31 -28.25 -16.35
C VAL A 406 10.88 -29.40 -15.51
N PRO A 407 11.36 -30.50 -16.15
CA PRO A 407 11.87 -31.66 -15.41
C PRO A 407 13.15 -31.34 -14.63
N PRO A 408 13.48 -32.10 -13.58
CA PRO A 408 14.72 -31.95 -12.84
C PRO A 408 15.93 -32.11 -13.77
N ALA A 409 16.94 -31.25 -13.56
CA ALA A 409 18.17 -31.22 -14.38
C ALA A 409 17.92 -31.23 -15.91
N GLY A 410 16.78 -30.65 -16.34
CA GLY A 410 16.33 -30.67 -17.74
C GLY A 410 15.90 -29.31 -18.24
N SER A 411 15.32 -29.28 -19.43
CA SER A 411 14.80 -28.08 -20.06
C SER A 411 13.52 -28.36 -20.85
N VAL A 412 12.72 -27.30 -21.03
CA VAL A 412 11.53 -27.28 -21.88
C VAL A 412 11.69 -26.15 -22.89
N LYS A 413 11.33 -26.44 -24.13
CA LYS A 413 11.32 -25.50 -25.24
C LYS A 413 9.86 -25.19 -25.59
N VAL A 414 9.53 -23.89 -25.62
CA VAL A 414 8.25 -23.33 -26.08
C VAL A 414 8.51 -22.57 -27.37
N GLU A 415 7.87 -22.99 -28.45
CA GLU A 415 7.93 -22.33 -29.76
C GLU A 415 6.53 -21.81 -30.09
N TYR A 416 6.44 -20.57 -30.57
CA TYR A 416 5.19 -19.99 -31.02
C TYR A 416 5.39 -18.97 -32.13
N THR A 417 4.35 -18.77 -32.93
CA THR A 417 4.28 -17.72 -33.94
C THR A 417 3.04 -16.86 -33.70
N VAL A 418 3.25 -15.58 -33.60
CA VAL A 418 2.19 -14.58 -33.41
C VAL A 418 2.10 -13.66 -34.63
N GLU A 419 0.89 -13.40 -35.08
CA GLU A 419 0.55 -12.39 -36.09
C GLU A 419 -0.12 -11.20 -35.41
N THR A 420 0.39 -9.98 -35.67
CA THR A 420 -0.19 -8.73 -35.19
C THR A 420 -0.61 -7.85 -36.38
N ARG A 421 -1.75 -7.16 -36.22
CA ARG A 421 -2.35 -6.32 -37.27
C ARG A 421 -2.41 -4.85 -36.85
#